data_5af2e1053c31006b9eda381d6cd33429
#
_entry.id   5af2e1053c31006b9eda381d6cd33429
#
_cell.length_a   1.000
_cell.length_b   1.000
_cell.length_c   1.000
_cell.angle_alpha   90.00
_cell.angle_beta   90.00
_cell.angle_gamma   90.00
#
_symmetry.space_group_name_H-M   'P 1'
#
loop_
_entity.id
_entity.type
_entity.pdbx_description
1 polymer ?
#
loop_
_entity_poly.entity_id
_entity_poly.type
_entity_poly.pdbx_seq_one_letter_code
_entity_poly.pdbx_strand_id
1 'polypeptide(L)'
;MSSISKNLLKPIEAVSDDGNNRVRVNFLRFALPSKWFLALLAIPMLTALGISAYLTYVTVTASEIAGCSGGQLFDCAHVIYSKWSKMLGIPVSSMALGTYVAMVAATIVTATDRFSDSVRQMAWIAVTGLAIAASLAALYFIFLQVFVLKHLCPWCLGAHGCGLVIAIAILSVSRIPMPQTFSVSGLAAAGLAVMIGVQVNSEEPPKFVIKEYVPVVIPKENPASQGETYVVAPAGIEMPPTDDDDMMLPPADDGFFAPPVEDDFEADMEPPSEDIDEVTEVETAAISLGSTAAYGQKFLSQLAVIQNPRLALLLLQEPVTQESGQMQKQQADDKKKAEMAAKAKQKKPTPRIVQFMGRKINAYQWPIDGKPDAKYVFVEMFDYTCPHCRTTSRALFDAKARLGDDLAIVALPVPMNTRCNSAVTQDHEVHLQACELSTLAVAVWRSDSSQFSTFHRWMFEGKDAPNYQTALAKAGELVGKERIEKELKGKTAAAYVQSHVQMYKLVNAGAVPKLLFPSRAIEGEFTALESLLEQIKLYAAQ
;
A
#
# COMPACT_ATOMS: atom_id res chain seq x y z
N MET A 1 -9.70 19.85 52.35
CA MET A 1 -10.50 20.02 51.10
C MET A 1 -11.66 21.02 51.21
N SER A 2 -11.95 21.56 52.38
CA SER A 2 -13.14 22.44 52.59
C SER A 2 -12.86 23.96 52.46
N SER A 3 -11.59 24.40 52.42
CA SER A 3 -11.25 25.84 52.43
C SER A 3 -11.01 26.46 51.05
N ILE A 4 -10.70 25.66 50.04
CA ILE A 4 -10.40 26.14 48.66
C ILE A 4 -11.67 26.47 47.89
N SER A 5 -12.81 25.84 48.24
CA SER A 5 -14.06 26.01 47.55
C SER A 5 -14.75 27.37 47.78
N LYS A 6 -14.43 28.08 48.87
CA LYS A 6 -15.14 29.32 49.23
C LYS A 6 -14.71 30.57 48.47
N ASN A 7 -13.50 30.58 47.88
CA ASN A 7 -12.95 31.76 47.19
C ASN A 7 -13.19 31.74 45.67
N LEU A 8 -13.83 30.71 45.12
CA LEU A 8 -14.03 30.54 43.67
C LEU A 8 -15.33 31.18 43.15
N LEU A 9 -16.22 31.65 44.03
CA LEU A 9 -17.55 32.14 43.66
C LEU A 9 -17.86 33.51 44.30
N LYS A 10 -18.24 34.52 43.47
CA LYS A 10 -18.81 35.77 44.00
C LYS A 10 -20.28 35.54 44.41
N PRO A 11 -20.73 36.12 45.57
CA PRO A 11 -22.15 36.06 45.96
C PRO A 11 -23.04 36.82 45.00
N ILE A 12 -24.23 36.31 44.76
CA ILE A 12 -25.27 36.96 43.96
C ILE A 12 -25.92 38.00 44.84
N GLU A 13 -25.79 39.31 44.52
CA GLU A 13 -26.57 40.36 45.17
C GLU A 13 -28.05 40.27 44.69
N ALA A 14 -28.94 40.28 45.66
CA ALA A 14 -30.37 40.30 45.41
C ALA A 14 -30.78 41.67 44.85
N VAL A 15 -31.33 41.71 43.63
CA VAL A 15 -31.90 42.93 43.05
C VAL A 15 -33.33 43.11 43.55
N SER A 16 -33.64 44.29 44.15
CA SER A 16 -34.96 44.68 44.62
C SER A 16 -35.98 44.79 43.48
N ASP A 17 -37.17 44.40 43.78
CA ASP A 17 -38.37 44.34 42.92
C ASP A 17 -38.92 45.75 42.64
N ASP A 18 -38.76 46.28 41.41
CA ASP A 18 -39.48 47.44 40.94
C ASP A 18 -40.73 46.98 40.16
N GLY A 19 -41.87 47.30 40.75
CA GLY A 19 -43.24 46.89 40.42
C GLY A 19 -43.72 47.20 39.01
N ASN A 20 -43.07 46.73 37.96
CA ASN A 20 -43.59 46.74 36.59
C ASN A 20 -43.66 45.33 36.05
N ASN A 21 -44.87 44.79 35.88
CA ASN A 21 -45.26 43.40 35.63
C ASN A 21 -44.82 42.87 34.26
N ARG A 22 -43.52 42.85 34.03
CA ARG A 22 -42.88 42.04 32.97
C ARG A 22 -42.12 40.89 33.65
N VAL A 23 -42.73 39.70 33.63
CA VAL A 23 -42.04 38.48 34.00
C VAL A 23 -40.83 38.32 33.05
N ARG A 24 -39.70 38.98 33.41
CA ARG A 24 -38.42 38.60 32.83
C ARG A 24 -38.08 37.26 33.41
N VAL A 25 -38.36 36.19 32.69
CA VAL A 25 -37.86 34.87 32.99
C VAL A 25 -36.32 34.95 32.88
N ASN A 26 -35.66 35.25 34.01
CA ASN A 26 -34.21 35.23 34.11
C ASN A 26 -33.71 33.77 34.08
N PHE A 27 -33.70 33.17 32.93
CA PHE A 27 -33.22 31.80 32.69
C PHE A 27 -31.72 31.60 33.00
N LEU A 28 -30.95 32.66 33.25
CA LEU A 28 -29.50 32.65 33.30
C LEU A 28 -28.91 33.26 34.58
N ARG A 29 -29.37 32.83 35.79
CA ARG A 29 -28.74 33.29 37.05
C ARG A 29 -27.90 32.17 37.68
N PHE A 30 -26.58 32.11 37.33
CA PHE A 30 -25.61 31.28 38.03
C PHE A 30 -24.28 32.04 38.11
N ALA A 31 -23.44 31.64 39.07
CA ALA A 31 -22.11 32.28 39.27
C ALA A 31 -21.11 31.84 38.20
N LEU A 32 -20.44 32.79 37.56
CA LEU A 32 -19.36 32.54 36.64
C LEU A 32 -18.09 32.04 37.37
N PRO A 33 -17.24 31.21 36.71
CA PRO A 33 -16.01 30.75 37.28
C PRO A 33 -14.99 31.91 37.46
N SER A 34 -14.04 31.73 38.38
CA SER A 34 -13.00 32.73 38.62
C SER A 34 -12.06 32.86 37.41
N LYS A 35 -11.49 34.03 37.19
CA LYS A 35 -10.51 34.30 36.12
C LYS A 35 -9.29 33.38 36.21
N TRP A 36 -8.85 33.02 37.40
CA TRP A 36 -7.76 32.08 37.63
C TRP A 36 -8.11 30.66 37.15
N PHE A 37 -9.33 30.20 37.37
CA PHE A 37 -9.80 28.93 36.87
C PHE A 37 -9.84 28.92 35.35
N LEU A 38 -10.33 30.00 34.73
CA LEU A 38 -10.35 30.15 33.27
C LEU A 38 -8.95 30.16 32.65
N ALA A 39 -8.00 30.83 33.31
CA ALA A 39 -6.59 30.86 32.90
C ALA A 39 -5.94 29.47 33.00
N LEU A 40 -6.21 28.71 34.08
CA LEU A 40 -5.72 27.33 34.21
C LEU A 40 -6.33 26.41 33.17
N LEU A 41 -7.62 26.58 32.86
CA LEU A 41 -8.35 25.80 31.87
C LEU A 41 -7.85 26.07 30.43
N ALA A 42 -7.28 27.25 30.18
CA ALA A 42 -6.71 27.60 28.88
C ALA A 42 -5.52 26.70 28.49
N ILE A 43 -4.77 26.18 29.47
CA ILE A 43 -3.58 25.34 29.21
C ILE A 43 -3.97 24.07 28.41
N PRO A 44 -4.83 23.17 28.91
CA PRO A 44 -5.22 21.99 28.13
C PRO A 44 -6.00 22.33 26.86
N MET A 45 -6.74 23.47 26.83
CA MET A 45 -7.42 23.92 25.61
C MET A 45 -6.44 24.28 24.50
N LEU A 46 -5.39 25.06 24.81
CA LEU A 46 -4.37 25.44 23.85
C LEU A 46 -3.49 24.25 23.42
N THR A 47 -3.21 23.34 24.34
CA THR A 47 -2.51 22.09 24.00
C THR A 47 -3.32 21.25 23.02
N ALA A 48 -4.62 21.03 23.28
CA ALA A 48 -5.50 20.29 22.38
C ALA A 48 -5.67 21.00 21.03
N LEU A 49 -5.75 22.33 21.03
CA LEU A 49 -5.79 23.15 19.82
C LEU A 49 -4.53 22.94 18.97
N GLY A 50 -3.35 23.00 19.57
CA GLY A 50 -2.07 22.78 18.88
C GLY A 50 -1.95 21.39 18.29
N ILE A 51 -2.32 20.35 19.06
CA ILE A 51 -2.34 18.97 18.58
C ILE A 51 -3.33 18.80 17.41
N SER A 52 -4.54 19.35 17.52
CA SER A 52 -5.55 19.26 16.48
C SER A 52 -5.13 19.99 15.20
N ALA A 53 -4.46 21.14 15.32
CA ALA A 53 -3.90 21.86 14.18
C ALA A 53 -2.79 21.05 13.49
N TYR A 54 -1.87 20.48 14.25
CA TYR A 54 -0.81 19.59 13.73
C TYR A 54 -1.39 18.38 13.00
N LEU A 55 -2.32 17.65 13.62
CA LEU A 55 -2.96 16.48 13.00
C LEU A 55 -3.77 16.86 11.75
N THR A 56 -4.40 18.03 11.72
CA THR A 56 -5.09 18.53 10.53
C THR A 56 -4.10 18.81 9.41
N TYR A 57 -2.99 19.48 9.72
CA TYR A 57 -1.92 19.74 8.75
C TYR A 57 -1.39 18.43 8.15
N VAL A 58 -1.00 17.46 8.99
CA VAL A 58 -0.48 16.16 8.56
C VAL A 58 -1.51 15.41 7.68
N THR A 59 -2.78 15.42 8.08
CA THR A 59 -3.83 14.71 7.33
C THR A 59 -4.09 15.35 5.95
N VAL A 60 -4.02 16.68 5.84
CA VAL A 60 -4.27 17.41 4.59
C VAL A 60 -3.07 17.32 3.64
N THR A 61 -1.84 17.40 4.18
CA THR A 61 -0.61 17.36 3.38
C THR A 61 -0.08 15.97 3.12
N ALA A 62 -0.69 14.93 3.73
CA ALA A 62 -0.23 13.55 3.70
C ALA A 62 1.26 13.39 4.12
N SER A 63 1.72 14.27 5.03
CA SER A 63 3.10 14.26 5.53
C SER A 63 3.32 13.19 6.61
N GLU A 64 4.57 12.83 6.84
CA GLU A 64 4.95 11.89 7.88
C GLU A 64 4.67 12.46 9.28
N ILE A 65 4.28 11.58 10.21
CA ILE A 65 3.90 11.95 11.57
C ILE A 65 5.13 11.88 12.47
N ALA A 66 5.60 13.00 12.95
CA ALA A 66 6.77 13.05 13.82
C ALA A 66 6.58 12.21 15.10
N GLY A 67 7.56 11.37 15.42
CA GLY A 67 7.58 10.56 16.64
C GLY A 67 6.60 9.40 16.69
N CYS A 68 6.09 8.97 15.55
CA CYS A 68 5.16 7.83 15.44
C CYS A 68 5.65 6.83 14.38
N SER A 69 6.83 6.25 14.60
CA SER A 69 7.40 5.20 13.76
C SER A 69 6.82 3.85 14.16
N GLY A 70 6.05 3.25 13.27
CA GLY A 70 5.32 2.00 13.31
C GLY A 70 5.82 0.89 14.23
N GLY A 71 5.36 0.91 15.49
CA GLY A 71 5.43 -0.25 16.36
C GLY A 71 4.12 -1.03 16.27
N GLN A 72 4.11 -2.30 16.65
CA GLN A 72 2.91 -3.15 16.59
C GLN A 72 1.68 -2.55 17.28
N LEU A 73 1.84 -1.73 18.32
CA LEU A 73 0.75 -1.12 19.08
C LEU A 73 0.54 0.36 18.77
N PHE A 74 1.62 1.11 18.47
CA PHE A 74 1.57 2.54 18.21
C PHE A 74 1.78 2.81 16.71
N ASP A 75 0.67 2.93 15.98
CA ASP A 75 0.64 3.23 14.56
C ASP A 75 -0.31 4.39 14.29
N CYS A 76 0.26 5.60 14.22
CA CYS A 76 -0.52 6.82 13.96
C CYS A 76 -1.10 6.83 12.55
N ALA A 77 -0.37 6.33 11.57
CA ALA A 77 -0.81 6.33 10.18
C ALA A 77 -2.06 5.47 10.02
N HIS A 78 -2.06 4.27 10.62
CA HIS A 78 -3.22 3.38 10.63
C HIS A 78 -4.47 4.06 11.23
N VAL A 79 -4.30 4.80 12.34
CA VAL A 79 -5.42 5.50 13.00
C VAL A 79 -5.89 6.70 12.18
N ILE A 80 -4.97 7.56 11.70
CA ILE A 80 -5.29 8.84 11.04
C ILE A 80 -5.84 8.65 9.63
N TYR A 81 -5.44 7.59 8.93
CA TYR A 81 -5.93 7.29 7.59
C TYR A 81 -7.07 6.27 7.54
N SER A 82 -7.56 5.79 8.70
CA SER A 82 -8.73 4.90 8.79
C SER A 82 -10.03 5.60 8.35
N LYS A 83 -11.05 4.83 8.01
CA LYS A 83 -12.39 5.38 7.73
C LYS A 83 -12.97 6.21 8.88
N TRP A 84 -12.59 5.87 10.12
CA TRP A 84 -13.02 6.54 11.33
C TRP A 84 -12.37 7.91 11.56
N SER A 85 -11.32 8.24 10.82
CA SER A 85 -10.63 9.54 10.89
C SER A 85 -11.30 10.65 10.08
N LYS A 86 -12.29 10.31 9.24
CA LYS A 86 -13.00 11.25 8.37
C LYS A 86 -14.51 11.19 8.62
N MET A 87 -15.16 12.33 8.46
CA MET A 87 -16.60 12.47 8.45
C MET A 87 -17.02 13.29 7.22
N LEU A 88 -17.79 12.69 6.32
CA LEU A 88 -18.16 13.32 5.03
C LEU A 88 -16.94 13.84 4.22
N GLY A 89 -15.82 13.12 4.26
CA GLY A 89 -14.58 13.53 3.59
C GLY A 89 -13.72 14.52 4.37
N ILE A 90 -14.24 15.13 5.45
CA ILE A 90 -13.52 16.10 6.29
C ILE A 90 -12.77 15.36 7.41
N PRO A 91 -11.47 15.65 7.64
CA PRO A 91 -10.73 15.05 8.75
C PRO A 91 -11.37 15.41 10.10
N VAL A 92 -11.54 14.42 10.99
CA VAL A 92 -12.06 14.65 12.36
C VAL A 92 -11.16 15.60 13.15
N SER A 93 -9.85 15.61 12.88
CA SER A 93 -8.90 16.56 13.48
C SER A 93 -9.26 18.02 13.18
N SER A 94 -9.76 18.35 11.97
CA SER A 94 -10.19 19.71 11.63
C SER A 94 -11.49 20.10 12.35
N MET A 95 -12.38 19.15 12.59
CA MET A 95 -13.57 19.40 13.42
C MET A 95 -13.19 19.65 14.88
N ALA A 96 -12.23 18.88 15.42
CA ALA A 96 -11.67 19.10 16.75
C ALA A 96 -10.99 20.48 16.84
N LEU A 97 -10.23 20.87 15.80
CA LEU A 97 -9.61 22.19 15.70
C LEU A 97 -10.66 23.30 15.82
N GLY A 98 -11.76 23.22 15.05
CA GLY A 98 -12.87 24.17 15.13
C GLY A 98 -13.52 24.21 16.51
N THR A 99 -13.71 23.06 17.15
CA THR A 99 -14.26 22.93 18.49
C THR A 99 -13.38 23.64 19.53
N TYR A 100 -12.06 23.42 19.50
CA TYR A 100 -11.14 24.07 20.45
C TYR A 100 -10.97 25.56 20.17
N VAL A 101 -11.01 26.02 18.92
CA VAL A 101 -11.05 27.44 18.57
C VAL A 101 -12.30 28.11 19.18
N ALA A 102 -13.47 27.50 18.98
CA ALA A 102 -14.72 28.00 19.54
C ALA A 102 -14.71 28.02 21.09
N MET A 103 -14.12 26.97 21.70
CA MET A 103 -14.00 26.86 23.15
C MET A 103 -13.09 27.94 23.75
N VAL A 104 -11.93 28.19 23.12
CA VAL A 104 -11.01 29.27 23.52
C VAL A 104 -11.70 30.64 23.37
N ALA A 105 -12.34 30.90 22.23
CA ALA A 105 -13.06 32.16 22.00
C ALA A 105 -14.16 32.40 23.01
N ALA A 106 -15.00 31.40 23.31
CA ALA A 106 -16.04 31.48 24.32
C ALA A 106 -15.48 31.67 25.75
N THR A 107 -14.31 31.05 26.06
CA THR A 107 -13.63 31.26 27.33
C THR A 107 -13.12 32.70 27.47
N ILE A 108 -12.60 33.30 26.40
CA ILE A 108 -12.19 34.71 26.39
C ILE A 108 -13.38 35.63 26.64
N VAL A 109 -14.53 35.38 25.97
CA VAL A 109 -15.77 36.14 26.20
C VAL A 109 -16.24 36.01 27.65
N THR A 110 -16.18 34.79 28.22
CA THR A 110 -16.53 34.55 29.65
C THR A 110 -15.64 35.31 30.61
N ALA A 111 -14.33 35.41 30.31
CA ALA A 111 -13.33 36.07 31.16
C ALA A 111 -13.35 37.61 31.06
N THR A 112 -13.92 38.17 30.01
CA THR A 112 -13.83 39.61 29.67
C THR A 112 -15.00 40.39 30.24
N ASP A 113 -14.74 41.33 31.12
CA ASP A 113 -15.78 42.17 31.79
C ASP A 113 -16.41 43.22 30.87
N ARG A 114 -16.01 43.31 29.58
CA ARG A 114 -16.61 44.20 28.58
C ARG A 114 -17.98 43.72 28.09
N PHE A 115 -18.27 42.44 28.26
CA PHE A 115 -19.56 41.84 27.85
C PHE A 115 -20.54 41.82 29.01
N SER A 116 -21.84 41.92 28.73
CA SER A 116 -22.87 41.79 29.71
C SER A 116 -22.87 40.43 30.39
N ASP A 117 -23.32 40.33 31.62
CA ASP A 117 -23.34 39.08 32.37
C ASP A 117 -24.12 37.98 31.66
N SER A 118 -25.19 38.33 30.96
CA SER A 118 -25.97 37.36 30.16
C SER A 118 -25.13 36.75 29.02
N VAL A 119 -24.36 37.57 28.32
CA VAL A 119 -23.46 37.10 27.20
C VAL A 119 -22.38 36.20 27.78
N ARG A 120 -21.75 36.59 28.89
CA ARG A 120 -20.71 35.80 29.57
C ARG A 120 -21.25 34.46 30.07
N GLN A 121 -22.50 34.44 30.63
CA GLN A 121 -23.16 33.22 31.05
C GLN A 121 -23.48 32.29 29.85
N MET A 122 -23.99 32.86 28.75
CA MET A 122 -24.20 32.09 27.50
C MET A 122 -22.88 31.51 26.94
N ALA A 123 -21.81 32.31 26.95
CA ALA A 123 -20.47 31.83 26.55
C ALA A 123 -20.00 30.68 27.45
N TRP A 124 -20.21 30.77 28.77
CA TRP A 124 -19.86 29.68 29.69
C TRP A 124 -20.70 28.41 29.47
N ILE A 125 -21.99 28.54 29.15
CA ILE A 125 -22.85 27.40 28.77
C ILE A 125 -22.28 26.76 27.47
N ALA A 126 -21.88 27.57 26.49
CA ALA A 126 -21.26 27.08 25.26
C ALA A 126 -19.95 26.34 25.54
N VAL A 127 -19.04 26.88 26.37
CA VAL A 127 -17.80 26.20 26.80
C VAL A 127 -18.13 24.85 27.43
N THR A 128 -19.13 24.80 28.32
CA THR A 128 -19.53 23.55 28.98
C THR A 128 -20.09 22.54 27.98
N GLY A 129 -20.94 22.98 27.05
CA GLY A 129 -21.50 22.11 26.02
C GLY A 129 -20.42 21.54 25.09
N LEU A 130 -19.49 22.40 24.63
CA LEU A 130 -18.36 21.97 23.80
C LEU A 130 -17.43 21.01 24.55
N ALA A 131 -17.18 21.24 25.86
CA ALA A 131 -16.39 20.33 26.67
C ALA A 131 -17.03 18.96 26.85
N ILE A 132 -18.35 18.91 27.05
CA ILE A 132 -19.11 17.65 27.10
C ILE A 132 -19.04 16.94 25.74
N ALA A 133 -19.24 17.66 24.64
CA ALA A 133 -19.15 17.09 23.30
C ALA A 133 -17.74 16.53 23.01
N ALA A 134 -16.71 17.29 23.34
CA ALA A 134 -15.31 16.86 23.17
C ALA A 134 -14.98 15.62 24.04
N SER A 135 -15.52 15.52 25.26
CA SER A 135 -15.30 14.37 26.14
C SER A 135 -16.01 13.12 25.66
N LEU A 136 -17.25 13.25 25.17
CA LEU A 136 -17.99 12.13 24.57
C LEU A 136 -17.31 11.62 23.30
N ALA A 137 -16.86 12.53 22.44
CA ALA A 137 -16.07 12.18 21.26
C ALA A 137 -14.73 11.52 21.64
N ALA A 138 -14.06 12.03 22.68
CA ALA A 138 -12.80 11.44 23.18
C ALA A 138 -12.99 9.98 23.62
N LEU A 139 -14.04 9.68 24.39
CA LEU A 139 -14.36 8.32 24.82
C LEU A 139 -14.67 7.41 23.62
N TYR A 140 -15.41 7.91 22.64
CA TYR A 140 -15.72 7.17 21.42
C TYR A 140 -14.45 6.85 20.62
N PHE A 141 -13.57 7.83 20.36
CA PHE A 141 -12.36 7.60 19.60
C PHE A 141 -11.31 6.78 20.34
N ILE A 142 -11.22 6.88 21.66
CA ILE A 142 -10.41 5.96 22.47
C ILE A 142 -10.94 4.53 22.34
N PHE A 143 -12.26 4.34 22.43
CA PHE A 143 -12.88 3.03 22.22
C PHE A 143 -12.54 2.46 20.83
N LEU A 144 -12.65 3.26 19.78
CA LEU A 144 -12.29 2.83 18.42
C LEU A 144 -10.83 2.41 18.31
N GLN A 145 -9.89 3.18 18.88
CA GLN A 145 -8.47 2.86 18.84
C GLN A 145 -8.15 1.53 19.55
N VAL A 146 -8.77 1.29 20.72
CA VAL A 146 -8.47 0.12 21.55
C VAL A 146 -9.15 -1.15 21.02
N PHE A 147 -10.44 -1.06 20.66
CA PHE A 147 -11.28 -2.24 20.39
C PHE A 147 -11.50 -2.52 18.90
N VAL A 148 -11.52 -1.50 18.06
CA VAL A 148 -11.83 -1.64 16.63
C VAL A 148 -10.56 -1.65 15.80
N LEU A 149 -9.73 -0.62 15.93
CA LEU A 149 -8.49 -0.46 15.16
C LEU A 149 -7.35 -1.30 15.73
N LYS A 150 -7.34 -1.52 17.06
CA LYS A 150 -6.26 -2.19 17.81
C LYS A 150 -4.89 -1.54 17.65
N HIS A 151 -4.88 -0.28 17.25
CA HIS A 151 -3.71 0.58 17.11
C HIS A 151 -3.96 1.89 17.85
N LEU A 152 -2.94 2.40 18.51
CA LEU A 152 -2.99 3.62 19.30
C LEU A 152 -2.22 4.74 18.61
N CYS A 153 -2.78 5.94 18.65
CA CYS A 153 -2.12 7.15 18.17
C CYS A 153 -1.81 8.06 19.39
N PRO A 154 -0.54 8.22 19.82
CA PRO A 154 -0.19 9.05 20.99
C PRO A 154 -0.66 10.49 20.87
N TRP A 155 -0.57 11.10 19.69
CA TRP A 155 -1.07 12.45 19.43
C TRP A 155 -2.60 12.55 19.60
N CYS A 156 -3.32 11.57 19.07
CA CYS A 156 -4.79 11.51 19.20
C CYS A 156 -5.18 11.33 20.69
N LEU A 157 -4.50 10.42 21.40
CA LEU A 157 -4.74 10.19 22.83
C LEU A 157 -4.42 11.43 23.66
N GLY A 158 -3.38 12.20 23.30
CA GLY A 158 -3.05 13.47 23.93
C GLY A 158 -4.18 14.50 23.81
N ALA A 159 -4.72 14.67 22.59
CA ALA A 159 -5.87 15.57 22.37
C ALA A 159 -7.13 15.11 23.13
N HIS A 160 -7.42 13.80 23.13
CA HIS A 160 -8.54 13.22 23.85
C HIS A 160 -8.39 13.35 25.37
N GLY A 161 -7.17 13.14 25.89
CA GLY A 161 -6.83 13.35 27.30
C GLY A 161 -7.09 14.80 27.74
N CYS A 162 -6.66 15.78 26.94
CA CYS A 162 -6.95 17.20 27.20
C CYS A 162 -8.46 17.47 27.26
N GLY A 163 -9.23 16.91 26.30
CA GLY A 163 -10.70 17.05 26.27
C GLY A 163 -11.37 16.51 27.54
N LEU A 164 -10.95 15.34 28.01
CA LEU A 164 -11.45 14.73 29.25
C LEU A 164 -11.08 15.59 30.48
N VAL A 165 -9.85 16.08 30.58
CA VAL A 165 -9.40 16.94 31.67
C VAL A 165 -10.22 18.23 31.71
N ILE A 166 -10.46 18.87 30.56
CA ILE A 166 -11.30 20.08 30.44
C ILE A 166 -12.71 19.79 30.95
N ALA A 167 -13.33 18.71 30.49
CA ALA A 167 -14.69 18.37 30.88
C ALA A 167 -14.81 18.08 32.39
N ILE A 168 -13.88 17.28 32.95
CA ILE A 168 -13.83 16.99 34.40
C ILE A 168 -13.68 18.28 35.20
N ALA A 169 -12.73 19.17 34.81
CA ALA A 169 -12.51 20.43 35.49
C ALA A 169 -13.76 21.33 35.47
N ILE A 170 -14.41 21.46 34.30
CA ILE A 170 -15.63 22.27 34.16
C ILE A 170 -16.77 21.69 35.00
N LEU A 171 -17.04 20.38 34.88
CA LEU A 171 -18.13 19.74 35.61
C LEU A 171 -17.93 19.76 37.12
N SER A 172 -16.66 19.79 37.60
CA SER A 172 -16.34 19.88 39.04
C SER A 172 -16.63 21.26 39.62
N VAL A 173 -16.56 22.32 38.82
CA VAL A 173 -16.69 23.72 39.30
C VAL A 173 -17.96 24.39 38.83
N SER A 174 -18.54 23.96 37.69
CA SER A 174 -19.71 24.58 37.08
C SER A 174 -20.97 24.36 37.90
N ARG A 175 -21.70 25.46 38.16
CA ARG A 175 -22.99 25.46 38.83
C ARG A 175 -24.10 25.86 37.87
N ILE A 176 -24.00 25.39 36.62
CA ILE A 176 -25.08 25.60 35.65
C ILE A 176 -26.34 24.85 36.14
N PRO A 177 -27.52 25.45 36.06
CA PRO A 177 -28.75 24.78 36.44
C PRO A 177 -28.97 23.46 35.70
N MET A 178 -29.42 22.44 36.40
CA MET A 178 -29.65 21.09 35.88
C MET A 178 -30.34 21.05 34.51
N PRO A 179 -31.44 21.78 34.26
CA PRO A 179 -32.11 21.74 32.94
C PRO A 179 -31.22 22.15 31.78
N GLN A 180 -30.35 23.16 31.98
CA GLN A 180 -29.43 23.63 30.93
C GLN A 180 -28.30 22.63 30.69
N THR A 181 -27.79 22.03 31.76
CA THR A 181 -26.77 20.97 31.65
C THR A 181 -27.33 19.76 30.88
N PHE A 182 -28.56 19.33 31.19
CA PHE A 182 -29.21 18.25 30.46
C PHE A 182 -29.46 18.59 28.98
N SER A 183 -29.87 19.83 28.68
CA SER A 183 -30.10 20.27 27.30
C SER A 183 -28.77 20.23 26.46
N VAL A 184 -27.68 20.79 27.00
CA VAL A 184 -26.40 20.78 26.27
C VAL A 184 -25.80 19.39 26.18
N SER A 185 -25.98 18.55 27.22
CA SER A 185 -25.52 17.14 27.19
C SER A 185 -26.34 16.32 26.16
N GLY A 186 -27.64 16.53 26.10
CA GLY A 186 -28.51 15.89 25.13
C GLY A 186 -28.15 16.27 23.69
N LEU A 187 -27.88 17.55 23.45
CA LEU A 187 -27.42 18.03 22.14
C LEU A 187 -26.06 17.43 21.75
N ALA A 188 -25.11 17.38 22.70
CA ALA A 188 -23.80 16.78 22.48
C ALA A 188 -23.93 15.27 22.19
N ALA A 189 -24.77 14.54 22.92
CA ALA A 189 -25.02 13.13 22.68
C ALA A 189 -25.71 12.88 21.32
N ALA A 190 -26.68 13.73 20.94
CA ALA A 190 -27.32 13.65 19.62
C ALA A 190 -26.30 13.91 18.49
N GLY A 191 -25.45 14.92 18.64
CA GLY A 191 -24.35 15.20 17.68
C GLY A 191 -23.39 14.01 17.53
N LEU A 192 -23.00 13.37 18.64
CA LEU A 192 -22.18 12.16 18.62
C LEU A 192 -22.91 10.99 17.94
N ALA A 193 -24.19 10.79 18.21
CA ALA A 193 -24.97 9.72 17.57
C ALA A 193 -25.06 9.91 16.05
N VAL A 194 -25.25 11.15 15.58
CA VAL A 194 -25.22 11.48 14.14
C VAL A 194 -23.83 11.20 13.56
N MET A 195 -22.76 11.61 14.24
CA MET A 195 -21.39 11.36 13.82
C MET A 195 -21.11 9.85 13.68
N ILE A 196 -21.48 9.05 14.67
CA ILE A 196 -21.35 7.59 14.64
C ILE A 196 -22.14 7.01 13.47
N GLY A 197 -23.40 7.43 13.30
CA GLY A 197 -24.26 6.97 12.21
C GLY A 197 -23.66 7.25 10.82
N VAL A 198 -23.11 8.43 10.62
CA VAL A 198 -22.41 8.78 9.37
C VAL A 198 -21.15 7.93 9.18
N GLN A 199 -20.30 7.76 10.21
CA GLN A 199 -19.07 7.00 10.11
C GLN A 199 -19.28 5.49 9.89
N VAL A 200 -20.28 4.91 10.55
CA VAL A 200 -20.62 3.48 10.36
C VAL A 200 -21.09 3.21 8.93
N ASN A 201 -21.85 4.12 8.34
CA ASN A 201 -22.38 4.00 6.98
C ASN A 201 -21.43 4.58 5.90
N SER A 202 -20.29 5.16 6.27
CA SER A 202 -19.30 5.63 5.31
C SER A 202 -18.54 4.45 4.68
N GLU A 203 -18.32 4.53 3.38
CA GLU A 203 -17.40 3.62 2.68
C GLU A 203 -15.99 3.80 3.22
N GLU A 204 -15.20 2.72 3.19
CA GLU A 204 -13.78 2.83 3.55
C GLU A 204 -13.10 3.78 2.57
N PRO A 205 -12.36 4.80 3.06
CA PRO A 205 -11.60 5.65 2.16
C PRO A 205 -10.59 4.79 1.39
N PRO A 206 -10.34 5.11 0.13
CA PRO A 206 -9.35 4.38 -0.64
C PRO A 206 -8.01 4.40 0.11
N LYS A 207 -7.45 3.23 0.35
CA LYS A 207 -6.14 3.05 1.00
C LYS A 207 -4.98 3.32 0.03
N PHE A 208 -5.24 4.07 -1.01
CA PHE A 208 -4.27 4.43 -2.05
C PHE A 208 -4.30 5.91 -2.37
N VAL A 209 -3.20 6.43 -2.86
CA VAL A 209 -3.03 7.80 -3.32
C VAL A 209 -2.76 7.77 -4.82
N ILE A 210 -3.47 8.61 -5.58
CA ILE A 210 -3.20 8.83 -7.00
C ILE A 210 -2.28 10.05 -7.13
N LYS A 211 -1.10 9.85 -7.72
CA LYS A 211 -0.16 10.92 -8.06
C LYS A 211 -0.15 11.11 -9.57
N GLU A 212 -0.41 12.31 -10.02
CA GLU A 212 -0.35 12.66 -11.44
C GLU A 212 1.07 13.08 -11.82
N TYR A 213 1.53 12.59 -12.96
CA TYR A 213 2.79 12.97 -13.56
C TYR A 213 2.51 13.88 -14.77
N VAL A 214 2.94 15.12 -14.67
CA VAL A 214 2.92 16.06 -15.79
C VAL A 214 4.28 15.96 -16.50
N PRO A 215 4.36 15.43 -17.73
CA PRO A 215 5.60 15.39 -18.46
C PRO A 215 6.08 16.83 -18.72
N VAL A 216 7.24 17.18 -18.22
CA VAL A 216 7.89 18.44 -18.56
C VAL A 216 8.34 18.33 -20.01
N VAL A 217 7.61 18.97 -20.92
CA VAL A 217 8.04 19.14 -22.31
C VAL A 217 9.19 20.13 -22.29
N ILE A 218 10.42 19.62 -22.31
CA ILE A 218 11.60 20.46 -22.56
C ILE A 218 11.54 20.81 -24.05
N PRO A 219 11.39 22.09 -24.42
CA PRO A 219 11.48 22.50 -25.82
C PRO A 219 12.86 22.04 -26.35
N LYS A 220 12.91 21.34 -27.47
CA LYS A 220 14.16 21.05 -28.16
C LYS A 220 14.77 22.40 -28.57
N GLU A 221 15.72 22.89 -27.81
CA GLU A 221 16.53 24.02 -28.23
C GLU A 221 17.41 23.60 -29.40
N ASN A 222 17.48 24.55 -30.37
CA ASN A 222 18.28 24.44 -31.56
C ASN A 222 19.78 24.29 -31.19
N PRO A 223 20.59 23.49 -31.87
CA PRO A 223 21.97 23.16 -31.45
C PRO A 223 22.99 24.26 -31.73
N ALA A 224 22.69 25.50 -31.42
CA ALA A 224 23.56 26.66 -31.68
C ALA A 224 23.89 27.55 -30.47
N SER A 225 23.66 27.10 -29.22
CA SER A 225 24.15 27.84 -28.06
C SER A 225 24.76 26.89 -27.03
N GLN A 226 26.09 26.93 -26.92
CA GLN A 226 26.85 26.39 -25.79
C GLN A 226 26.54 27.25 -24.56
N GLY A 227 25.77 26.74 -23.61
CA GLY A 227 25.51 27.33 -22.31
C GLY A 227 24.96 26.28 -21.37
N GLU A 228 25.62 26.12 -20.25
CA GLU A 228 25.31 25.15 -19.20
C GLU A 228 23.85 25.24 -18.78
N THR A 229 23.11 24.14 -18.91
CA THR A 229 21.69 24.08 -18.55
C THR A 229 21.54 23.45 -17.17
N TYR A 230 21.24 24.28 -16.17
CA TYR A 230 20.83 23.80 -14.86
C TYR A 230 19.41 23.24 -14.93
N VAL A 231 19.23 22.01 -14.47
CA VAL A 231 17.90 21.40 -14.27
C VAL A 231 17.26 22.04 -13.05
N VAL A 232 16.25 22.88 -13.27
CA VAL A 232 15.45 23.42 -12.16
C VAL A 232 14.43 22.37 -11.74
N ALA A 233 14.60 21.79 -10.55
CA ALA A 233 13.60 20.96 -9.91
C ALA A 233 12.36 21.82 -9.55
N PRO A 234 11.14 21.25 -9.58
CA PRO A 234 9.95 21.98 -9.12
C PRO A 234 10.12 22.38 -7.65
N ALA A 235 9.77 23.63 -7.35
CA ALA A 235 9.92 24.22 -6.02
C ALA A 235 9.24 23.35 -4.94
N GLY A 236 10.02 22.84 -3.98
CA GLY A 236 9.51 22.13 -2.82
C GLY A 236 10.23 20.84 -2.46
N ILE A 237 11.26 20.40 -3.18
CA ILE A 237 12.06 19.23 -2.80
C ILE A 237 13.51 19.68 -2.57
N GLU A 238 13.89 19.89 -1.32
CA GLU A 238 15.29 19.94 -0.92
C GLU A 238 15.87 18.53 -1.03
N MET A 239 16.80 18.34 -1.96
CA MET A 239 17.59 17.11 -2.02
C MET A 239 18.64 17.15 -0.91
N PRO A 240 18.82 16.06 -0.14
CA PRO A 240 19.95 15.96 0.79
C PRO A 240 21.27 15.98 0.00
N PRO A 241 22.36 16.51 0.58
CA PRO A 241 23.66 16.53 -0.07
C PRO A 241 24.14 15.08 -0.31
N THR A 242 24.44 14.78 -1.55
CA THR A 242 25.08 13.52 -1.94
C THR A 242 26.58 13.68 -1.75
N ASP A 243 27.12 13.20 -0.62
CA ASP A 243 28.50 12.74 -0.56
C ASP A 243 28.46 11.31 -1.11
N ASP A 244 29.00 11.13 -2.33
CA ASP A 244 29.74 9.95 -2.72
C ASP A 244 29.96 9.96 -4.24
N ASP A 245 31.19 10.16 -4.61
CA ASP A 245 31.79 9.74 -5.86
C ASP A 245 31.66 8.20 -5.98
N ASP A 246 31.17 7.74 -7.10
CA ASP A 246 31.09 6.38 -7.65
C ASP A 246 29.67 5.82 -7.83
N MET A 247 28.88 6.47 -8.68
CA MET A 247 27.87 5.74 -9.47
C MET A 247 27.69 6.45 -10.81
N MET A 248 28.37 5.95 -11.85
CA MET A 248 28.05 6.30 -13.22
C MET A 248 26.61 5.90 -13.52
N LEU A 249 25.70 6.87 -13.40
CA LEU A 249 24.39 6.77 -14.01
C LEU A 249 24.60 6.77 -15.53
N PRO A 250 24.00 5.84 -16.28
CA PRO A 250 24.00 5.94 -17.73
C PRO A 250 23.32 7.27 -18.11
N PRO A 251 23.76 7.94 -19.18
CA PRO A 251 23.22 9.24 -19.59
C PRO A 251 21.72 9.12 -19.79
N ALA A 252 20.95 9.94 -19.09
CA ALA A 252 19.50 9.99 -19.13
C ALA A 252 19.05 10.77 -20.37
N ASP A 253 19.15 10.15 -21.56
CA ASP A 253 18.84 10.87 -22.80
C ASP A 253 17.44 10.57 -23.37
N ASP A 254 16.81 9.44 -23.00
CA ASP A 254 15.46 9.10 -23.50
C ASP A 254 14.52 8.46 -22.48
N GLY A 255 14.93 8.35 -21.22
CA GLY A 255 14.17 7.72 -20.15
C GLY A 255 13.98 6.20 -20.30
N PHE A 256 14.77 5.56 -21.18
CA PHE A 256 14.70 4.13 -21.43
C PHE A 256 15.55 3.33 -20.42
N PHE A 257 14.93 2.34 -19.77
CA PHE A 257 15.61 1.37 -18.92
C PHE A 257 15.89 0.09 -19.69
N ALA A 258 17.17 -0.22 -19.86
CA ALA A 258 17.61 -1.50 -20.38
C ALA A 258 17.75 -2.53 -19.24
N PRO A 259 17.52 -3.83 -19.52
CA PRO A 259 17.83 -4.89 -18.57
C PRO A 259 19.34 -4.98 -18.29
N PRO A 260 19.77 -5.51 -17.14
CA PRO A 260 21.18 -5.71 -16.83
C PRO A 260 21.84 -6.68 -17.85
N VAL A 261 23.03 -6.35 -18.31
CA VAL A 261 23.85 -7.22 -19.16
C VAL A 261 24.64 -8.20 -18.29
N GLU A 262 24.92 -9.41 -18.81
CA GLU A 262 25.50 -10.50 -18.00
C GLU A 262 26.95 -10.21 -17.55
N ASP A 263 27.64 -9.24 -18.17
CA ASP A 263 29.09 -8.99 -17.97
C ASP A 263 29.42 -7.84 -16.99
N ASP A 264 28.46 -7.04 -16.54
CA ASP A 264 28.71 -5.76 -15.86
C ASP A 264 28.67 -5.78 -14.31
N PHE A 265 28.53 -6.94 -13.66
CA PHE A 265 28.40 -6.99 -12.20
C PHE A 265 29.49 -7.83 -11.52
N GLU A 266 30.64 -7.20 -11.22
CA GLU A 266 31.43 -7.57 -10.04
C GLU A 266 30.84 -6.87 -8.81
N ALA A 267 29.90 -7.51 -8.15
CA ALA A 267 29.34 -7.00 -6.92
C ALA A 267 29.90 -7.78 -5.73
N ASP A 268 30.52 -7.07 -4.81
CA ASP A 268 30.84 -7.52 -3.47
C ASP A 268 29.55 -7.82 -2.69
N MET A 269 29.03 -9.03 -2.87
CA MET A 269 28.10 -9.62 -1.91
C MET A 269 28.74 -10.90 -1.39
N GLU A 270 29.28 -10.85 -0.17
CA GLU A 270 29.66 -12.05 0.57
C GLU A 270 28.43 -12.96 0.72
N PRO A 271 28.57 -14.26 0.43
CA PRO A 271 27.49 -15.20 0.71
C PRO A 271 27.26 -15.27 2.23
N PRO A 272 26.01 -15.43 2.69
CA PRO A 272 25.74 -15.60 4.11
C PRO A 272 26.50 -16.81 4.64
N SER A 273 27.22 -16.63 5.74
CA SER A 273 27.91 -17.70 6.47
C SER A 273 26.90 -18.79 6.86
N GLU A 274 27.17 -19.99 6.41
CA GLU A 274 26.45 -21.18 6.81
C GLU A 274 26.82 -21.51 8.27
N ASP A 275 25.99 -21.11 9.21
CA ASP A 275 25.88 -21.80 10.51
C ASP A 275 24.75 -22.81 10.39
N ILE A 276 25.10 -23.98 9.91
CA ILE A 276 24.22 -25.17 9.94
C ILE A 276 24.53 -25.90 11.23
N ASP A 277 23.66 -25.75 12.22
CA ASP A 277 23.59 -26.66 13.34
C ASP A 277 23.17 -28.04 12.85
N GLU A 278 24.06 -28.98 13.13
CA GLU A 278 24.02 -30.40 12.89
C GLU A 278 22.78 -31.04 13.53
N VAL A 279 21.77 -31.42 12.73
CA VAL A 279 20.65 -32.24 13.17
C VAL A 279 20.83 -33.65 12.62
N THR A 280 21.13 -34.54 13.57
CA THR A 280 21.27 -35.98 13.52
C THR A 280 20.31 -36.70 12.56
N GLU A 281 20.94 -37.69 11.88
CA GLU A 281 20.32 -38.76 11.12
C GLU A 281 19.21 -39.48 11.91
N VAL A 282 18.09 -39.71 11.26
CA VAL A 282 17.16 -40.79 11.60
C VAL A 282 16.88 -41.60 10.35
N GLU A 283 17.16 -42.87 10.51
CA GLU A 283 17.14 -43.97 9.58
C GLU A 283 15.86 -44.13 8.76
N THR A 284 16.11 -44.54 7.53
CA THR A 284 15.21 -45.18 6.57
C THR A 284 14.58 -46.46 7.06
N ALA A 285 13.33 -46.64 6.77
CA ALA A 285 12.73 -47.98 6.55
C ALA A 285 11.64 -47.90 5.48
N ALA A 286 11.98 -48.35 4.35
CA ALA A 286 11.44 -49.44 3.53
C ALA A 286 9.91 -49.55 3.29
N ILE A 287 9.65 -49.93 2.03
CA ILE A 287 8.55 -50.77 1.51
C ILE A 287 7.37 -49.99 0.92
N SER A 288 7.13 -50.14 -0.40
CA SER A 288 6.36 -51.28 -0.87
C SER A 288 6.23 -51.33 -2.41
N LEU A 289 6.45 -52.50 -2.89
CA LEU A 289 5.97 -53.05 -4.15
C LEU A 289 4.52 -52.68 -4.52
N GLY A 290 4.32 -52.39 -5.79
CA GLY A 290 2.98 -52.45 -6.34
C GLY A 290 2.82 -51.68 -7.67
N SER A 291 3.21 -52.26 -8.78
CA SER A 291 2.44 -52.28 -10.03
C SER A 291 3.30 -52.70 -11.22
N THR A 292 3.55 -54.00 -11.35
CA THR A 292 4.12 -54.64 -12.56
C THR A 292 3.04 -55.41 -13.33
N ALA A 293 1.86 -54.83 -13.52
CA ALA A 293 0.78 -55.51 -14.27
C ALA A 293 0.41 -54.91 -15.65
N ALA A 294 0.98 -53.79 -16.02
CA ALA A 294 0.57 -53.12 -17.27
C ALA A 294 1.52 -53.29 -18.45
N TYR A 295 2.71 -53.88 -18.27
CA TYR A 295 3.66 -54.10 -19.38
C TYR A 295 3.63 -55.50 -20.00
N GLY A 296 2.90 -56.47 -19.39
CA GLY A 296 2.85 -57.87 -19.84
C GLY A 296 1.91 -58.14 -21.04
N GLN A 297 0.90 -57.31 -21.27
CA GLN A 297 -0.10 -57.57 -22.30
C GLN A 297 0.26 -57.07 -23.70
N LYS A 298 1.18 -56.14 -23.85
CA LYS A 298 1.66 -55.64 -25.15
C LYS A 298 2.74 -56.51 -25.78
N PHE A 299 3.41 -57.36 -25.01
CA PHE A 299 4.47 -58.24 -25.54
C PHE A 299 3.95 -59.57 -26.07
N LEU A 300 2.80 -60.03 -25.63
CA LEU A 300 2.20 -61.31 -26.07
C LEU A 300 1.39 -61.18 -27.36
N SER A 301 1.01 -59.98 -27.78
CA SER A 301 0.31 -59.82 -29.08
C SER A 301 1.25 -59.72 -30.28
N GLN A 302 2.56 -59.56 -30.08
CA GLN A 302 3.55 -59.56 -31.16
C GLN A 302 4.19 -60.92 -31.44
N LEU A 303 3.99 -61.92 -30.61
CA LEU A 303 4.52 -63.30 -30.83
C LEU A 303 3.58 -64.22 -31.57
N ALA A 304 2.33 -63.84 -31.83
CA ALA A 304 1.36 -64.67 -32.55
C ALA A 304 1.47 -64.62 -34.09
N VAL A 305 2.35 -63.76 -34.66
CA VAL A 305 2.46 -63.55 -36.12
C VAL A 305 3.56 -64.41 -36.77
N ILE A 306 4.39 -65.16 -35.97
CA ILE A 306 5.57 -65.89 -36.51
C ILE A 306 5.29 -67.36 -36.85
N GLN A 307 4.07 -67.84 -36.73
CA GLN A 307 3.82 -69.29 -36.96
C GLN A 307 3.10 -69.66 -38.26
N ASN A 308 3.06 -68.77 -39.26
CA ASN A 308 2.44 -69.19 -40.54
C ASN A 308 3.24 -68.75 -41.79
N PRO A 309 4.17 -69.59 -42.30
CA PRO A 309 5.07 -69.23 -43.41
C PRO A 309 4.34 -69.06 -44.76
N ARG A 310 3.05 -69.36 -44.89
CA ARG A 310 2.27 -69.15 -46.09
C ARG A 310 1.68 -67.73 -46.22
N LEU A 311 1.62 -66.96 -45.16
CA LEU A 311 1.16 -65.57 -45.18
C LEU A 311 2.27 -64.59 -45.57
N ALA A 312 3.54 -64.94 -45.34
CA ALA A 312 4.68 -64.13 -45.73
C ALA A 312 4.95 -64.02 -47.24
N LEU A 313 4.48 -64.98 -47.99
CA LEU A 313 4.70 -65.01 -49.46
C LEU A 313 3.64 -64.22 -50.26
N LEU A 314 2.51 -63.90 -49.65
CA LEU A 314 1.43 -63.12 -50.25
C LEU A 314 1.55 -61.61 -50.08
N LEU A 315 2.45 -61.19 -49.19
CA LEU A 315 2.73 -59.76 -48.89
C LEU A 315 3.91 -59.20 -49.69
N LEU A 316 4.50 -60.02 -50.60
CA LEU A 316 5.65 -59.56 -51.41
C LEU A 316 5.27 -59.23 -52.89
N GLN A 317 3.98 -59.11 -53.21
CA GLN A 317 3.54 -58.68 -54.49
C GLN A 317 2.52 -57.53 -54.39
N GLU A 318 3.00 -56.36 -54.18
CA GLU A 318 2.28 -55.10 -54.48
C GLU A 318 3.21 -54.16 -55.24
N PRO A 319 2.68 -53.38 -56.22
CA PRO A 319 3.53 -52.68 -57.18
C PRO A 319 4.09 -51.39 -56.62
N VAL A 320 5.41 -51.37 -56.58
CA VAL A 320 6.20 -50.14 -56.32
C VAL A 320 6.06 -49.24 -57.56
N THR A 321 5.18 -48.22 -57.53
CA THR A 321 5.32 -47.02 -58.39
C THR A 321 4.46 -45.80 -58.09
N GLN A 322 3.73 -45.67 -57.00
CA GLN A 322 3.01 -44.42 -56.73
C GLN A 322 3.20 -43.78 -55.33
N GLU A 323 3.78 -44.46 -54.32
CA GLU A 323 3.95 -43.90 -52.95
C GLU A 323 5.21 -43.09 -52.74
N SER A 324 6.27 -43.28 -53.57
CA SER A 324 7.54 -42.52 -53.37
C SER A 324 7.40 -41.03 -53.67
N GLY A 325 6.49 -40.64 -54.59
CA GLY A 325 6.27 -39.23 -54.96
C GLY A 325 5.45 -38.46 -53.90
N GLN A 326 4.53 -39.12 -53.21
CA GLN A 326 3.71 -38.49 -52.15
C GLN A 326 4.49 -38.36 -50.83
N MET A 327 5.28 -39.37 -50.46
CA MET A 327 6.13 -39.32 -49.27
C MET A 327 7.26 -38.28 -49.38
N GLN A 328 7.87 -38.12 -50.56
CA GLN A 328 8.87 -37.07 -50.80
C GLN A 328 8.26 -35.66 -50.80
N LYS A 329 7.01 -35.52 -51.31
CA LYS A 329 6.29 -34.23 -51.25
C LYS A 329 5.87 -33.88 -49.84
N GLN A 330 5.43 -34.86 -49.06
CA GLN A 330 5.06 -34.67 -47.65
C GLN A 330 6.26 -34.35 -46.77
N GLN A 331 7.42 -35.01 -46.98
CA GLN A 331 8.68 -34.67 -46.29
C GLN A 331 9.22 -33.30 -46.70
N ALA A 332 9.04 -32.89 -47.97
CA ALA A 332 9.43 -31.53 -48.40
C ALA A 332 8.52 -30.45 -47.81
N ASP A 333 7.21 -30.72 -47.72
CA ASP A 333 6.26 -29.80 -47.11
C ASP A 333 6.44 -29.71 -45.58
N ASP A 334 6.72 -30.82 -44.89
CA ASP A 334 7.03 -30.86 -43.47
C ASP A 334 8.38 -30.17 -43.16
N LYS A 335 9.40 -30.34 -44.01
CA LYS A 335 10.68 -29.63 -43.91
C LYS A 335 10.51 -28.14 -44.14
N LYS A 336 9.68 -27.74 -45.13
CA LYS A 336 9.37 -26.32 -45.40
C LYS A 336 8.56 -25.69 -44.27
N LYS A 337 7.63 -26.44 -43.66
CA LYS A 337 6.87 -26.03 -42.49
C LYS A 337 7.75 -25.93 -41.26
N ALA A 338 8.72 -26.85 -41.07
CA ALA A 338 9.72 -26.79 -40.00
C ALA A 338 10.70 -25.62 -40.21
N GLU A 339 11.15 -25.35 -41.44
CA GLU A 339 12.00 -24.19 -41.74
C GLU A 339 11.25 -22.86 -41.61
N MET A 340 9.95 -22.81 -41.99
CA MET A 340 9.11 -21.63 -41.76
C MET A 340 8.83 -21.42 -40.26
N ALA A 341 8.61 -22.48 -39.49
CA ALA A 341 8.49 -22.42 -38.04
C ALA A 341 9.81 -22.02 -37.35
N ALA A 342 10.96 -22.50 -37.87
CA ALA A 342 12.28 -22.10 -37.39
C ALA A 342 12.61 -20.63 -37.71
N LYS A 343 12.24 -20.16 -38.93
CA LYS A 343 12.37 -18.73 -39.32
C LYS A 343 11.41 -17.83 -38.52
N ALA A 344 10.20 -18.30 -38.20
CA ALA A 344 9.26 -17.58 -37.34
C ALA A 344 9.78 -17.45 -35.91
N LYS A 345 10.49 -18.46 -35.40
CA LYS A 345 11.18 -18.40 -34.09
C LYS A 345 12.42 -17.50 -34.08
N GLN A 346 12.99 -17.16 -35.24
CA GLN A 346 14.18 -16.29 -35.34
C GLN A 346 13.86 -14.80 -35.55
N LYS A 347 12.60 -14.45 -35.84
CA LYS A 347 12.21 -13.04 -35.91
C LYS A 347 12.13 -12.51 -34.49
N LYS A 348 13.14 -11.72 -34.06
CA LYS A 348 13.06 -11.00 -32.76
C LYS A 348 11.72 -10.27 -32.72
N PRO A 349 10.94 -10.43 -31.64
CA PRO A 349 9.67 -9.72 -31.52
C PRO A 349 9.92 -8.22 -31.62
N THR A 350 9.01 -7.51 -32.27
CA THR A 350 9.07 -6.04 -32.29
C THR A 350 9.03 -5.54 -30.86
N PRO A 351 9.95 -4.63 -30.45
CA PRO A 351 9.94 -4.13 -29.08
C PRO A 351 8.60 -3.55 -28.69
N ARG A 352 8.04 -4.00 -27.57
CA ARG A 352 6.83 -3.41 -26.96
C ARG A 352 7.26 -2.44 -25.87
N ILE A 353 7.24 -1.15 -26.19
CA ILE A 353 7.63 -0.10 -25.25
C ILE A 353 6.47 0.22 -24.33
N VAL A 354 6.68 0.07 -23.05
CA VAL A 354 5.74 0.43 -21.98
C VAL A 354 6.25 1.70 -21.32
N GLN A 355 5.39 2.71 -21.26
CA GLN A 355 5.69 3.98 -20.61
C GLN A 355 5.08 4.00 -19.19
N PHE A 356 5.83 4.58 -18.25
CA PHE A 356 5.36 4.80 -16.88
C PHE A 356 6.12 5.95 -16.24
N MET A 357 5.41 6.93 -15.70
CA MET A 357 5.98 8.07 -14.98
C MET A 357 7.18 8.73 -15.73
N GLY A 358 7.06 8.92 -17.04
CA GLY A 358 8.12 9.48 -17.87
C GLY A 358 9.27 8.55 -18.22
N ARG A 359 9.22 7.28 -17.80
CA ARG A 359 10.21 6.23 -18.10
C ARG A 359 9.66 5.25 -19.13
N LYS A 360 10.58 4.47 -19.73
CA LYS A 360 10.26 3.49 -20.77
C LYS A 360 11.00 2.19 -20.55
N ILE A 361 10.33 1.07 -20.78
CA ILE A 361 10.93 -0.27 -20.80
C ILE A 361 10.39 -1.06 -21.98
N ASN A 362 11.14 -2.08 -22.41
CA ASN A 362 10.63 -3.06 -23.37
C ASN A 362 10.01 -4.24 -22.62
N ALA A 363 8.70 -4.41 -22.69
CA ALA A 363 7.94 -5.44 -21.95
C ALA A 363 8.49 -6.87 -22.13
N TYR A 364 9.12 -7.17 -23.27
CA TYR A 364 9.73 -8.50 -23.53
C TYR A 364 10.99 -8.77 -22.70
N GLN A 365 11.55 -7.75 -22.04
CA GLN A 365 12.82 -7.85 -21.33
C GLN A 365 12.67 -7.83 -19.81
N TRP A 366 11.44 -7.81 -19.29
CA TRP A 366 11.13 -7.73 -17.87
C TRP A 366 10.10 -8.79 -17.46
N PRO A 367 10.08 -9.21 -16.19
CA PRO A 367 9.06 -10.11 -15.69
C PRO A 367 7.65 -9.56 -15.97
N ILE A 368 6.80 -10.35 -16.61
CA ILE A 368 5.47 -9.92 -17.02
C ILE A 368 4.43 -11.01 -16.76
N ASP A 369 3.33 -10.62 -16.12
CA ASP A 369 2.14 -11.45 -15.98
C ASP A 369 1.17 -11.15 -17.12
N GLY A 370 1.22 -11.96 -18.18
CA GLY A 370 0.41 -11.84 -19.39
C GLY A 370 1.25 -11.77 -20.66
N LYS A 371 0.59 -11.39 -21.76
CA LYS A 371 1.23 -11.27 -23.07
C LYS A 371 1.84 -9.86 -23.23
N PRO A 372 3.11 -9.72 -23.58
CA PRO A 372 3.74 -8.40 -23.75
C PRO A 372 3.02 -7.49 -24.74
N ASP A 373 2.32 -8.05 -25.74
CA ASP A 373 1.56 -7.35 -26.76
C ASP A 373 0.08 -7.11 -26.40
N ALA A 374 -0.31 -7.32 -25.13
CA ALA A 374 -1.64 -7.03 -24.64
C ALA A 374 -2.08 -5.59 -24.89
N LYS A 375 -3.39 -5.37 -25.01
CA LYS A 375 -4.00 -4.06 -25.23
C LYS A 375 -3.72 -3.07 -24.10
N TYR A 376 -3.79 -3.56 -22.87
CA TYR A 376 -3.52 -2.80 -21.65
C TYR A 376 -2.27 -3.33 -20.99
N VAL A 377 -1.25 -2.48 -20.87
CA VAL A 377 0.01 -2.84 -20.20
C VAL A 377 0.41 -1.73 -19.25
N PHE A 378 0.74 -2.07 -18.03
CA PHE A 378 1.27 -1.14 -17.03
C PHE A 378 2.30 -1.83 -16.14
N VAL A 379 2.98 -1.08 -15.28
CA VAL A 379 4.01 -1.59 -14.40
C VAL A 379 3.48 -1.66 -12.98
N GLU A 380 3.73 -2.78 -12.29
CA GLU A 380 3.51 -2.94 -10.85
C GLU A 380 4.85 -3.07 -10.14
N MET A 381 5.05 -2.27 -9.09
CA MET A 381 6.15 -2.42 -8.13
C MET A 381 5.58 -2.89 -6.81
N PHE A 382 6.09 -4.01 -6.29
CA PHE A 382 5.52 -4.69 -5.12
C PHE A 382 6.59 -5.51 -4.38
N ASP A 383 6.24 -5.95 -3.16
CA ASP A 383 7.01 -6.91 -2.38
C ASP A 383 6.13 -8.14 -2.08
N TYR A 384 6.62 -9.34 -2.34
CA TYR A 384 5.89 -10.59 -2.07
C TYR A 384 5.53 -10.78 -0.60
N THR A 385 6.32 -10.21 0.30
CA THR A 385 6.10 -10.30 1.74
C THR A 385 5.15 -9.23 2.28
N CYS A 386 4.86 -8.19 1.49
CA CYS A 386 4.01 -7.07 1.89
C CYS A 386 2.52 -7.45 1.94
N PRO A 387 1.82 -7.29 3.08
CA PRO A 387 0.39 -7.59 3.19
C PRO A 387 -0.49 -6.75 2.27
N HIS A 388 -0.16 -5.45 2.10
CA HIS A 388 -0.90 -4.53 1.21
C HIS A 388 -0.74 -4.91 -0.26
N CYS A 389 0.47 -5.35 -0.67
CA CYS A 389 0.72 -5.88 -2.00
C CYS A 389 -0.11 -7.15 -2.25
N ARG A 390 -0.21 -8.03 -1.26
CA ARG A 390 -1.03 -9.24 -1.33
C ARG A 390 -2.51 -8.95 -1.55
N THR A 391 -3.03 -7.92 -0.90
CA THR A 391 -4.42 -7.47 -1.08
C THR A 391 -4.63 -6.90 -2.49
N THR A 392 -3.72 -6.05 -2.96
CA THR A 392 -3.78 -5.46 -4.31
C THR A 392 -3.64 -6.51 -5.40
N SER A 393 -2.72 -7.49 -5.24
CA SER A 393 -2.54 -8.57 -6.21
C SER A 393 -3.81 -9.40 -6.42
N ARG A 394 -4.64 -9.61 -5.39
CA ARG A 394 -5.95 -10.26 -5.55
C ARG A 394 -6.86 -9.47 -6.49
N ALA A 395 -6.95 -8.16 -6.31
CA ALA A 395 -7.74 -7.29 -7.19
C ALA A 395 -7.17 -7.28 -8.63
N LEU A 396 -5.84 -7.35 -8.79
CA LEU A 396 -5.19 -7.46 -10.10
C LEU A 396 -5.48 -8.80 -10.77
N PHE A 397 -5.49 -9.91 -10.04
CA PHE A 397 -5.87 -11.21 -10.57
C PHE A 397 -7.34 -11.27 -10.99
N ASP A 398 -8.24 -10.61 -10.24
CA ASP A 398 -9.64 -10.47 -10.62
C ASP A 398 -9.81 -9.59 -11.87
N ALA A 399 -9.05 -8.49 -11.97
CA ALA A 399 -9.03 -7.65 -13.18
C ALA A 399 -8.52 -8.42 -14.39
N LYS A 400 -7.49 -9.25 -14.20
CA LYS A 400 -6.96 -10.13 -15.26
C LYS A 400 -7.95 -11.21 -15.66
N ALA A 401 -8.69 -11.79 -14.73
CA ALA A 401 -9.76 -12.72 -15.02
C ALA A 401 -10.88 -12.09 -15.87
N ARG A 402 -11.16 -10.79 -15.68
CA ARG A 402 -12.14 -10.01 -16.45
C ARG A 402 -11.67 -9.60 -17.84
N LEU A 403 -10.41 -9.19 -17.97
CA LEU A 403 -9.83 -8.64 -19.20
C LEU A 403 -9.12 -9.72 -20.04
N GLY A 404 -8.79 -10.87 -19.44
CA GLY A 404 -8.14 -11.99 -20.12
C GLY A 404 -6.79 -11.59 -20.72
N ASP A 405 -6.58 -11.95 -21.98
CA ASP A 405 -5.36 -11.68 -22.75
C ASP A 405 -5.18 -10.20 -23.11
N ASP A 406 -6.21 -9.37 -22.93
CA ASP A 406 -6.11 -7.92 -23.14
C ASP A 406 -5.31 -7.21 -22.06
N LEU A 407 -5.02 -7.85 -20.91
CA LEU A 407 -4.26 -7.27 -19.81
C LEU A 407 -2.93 -7.98 -19.59
N ALA A 408 -1.86 -7.20 -19.52
CA ALA A 408 -0.56 -7.65 -19.02
C ALA A 408 0.01 -6.66 -18.00
N ILE A 409 0.73 -7.18 -17.01
CA ILE A 409 1.32 -6.43 -15.93
C ILE A 409 2.81 -6.72 -15.90
N VAL A 410 3.65 -5.71 -16.15
CA VAL A 410 5.09 -5.84 -15.91
C VAL A 410 5.30 -5.83 -14.41
N ALA A 411 5.67 -6.98 -13.88
CA ALA A 411 5.73 -7.25 -12.45
C ALA A 411 7.18 -7.07 -11.95
N LEU A 412 7.45 -5.97 -11.28
CA LEU A 412 8.78 -5.62 -10.77
C LEU A 412 8.82 -5.79 -9.25
N PRO A 413 9.26 -6.93 -8.73
CA PRO A 413 9.44 -7.10 -7.29
C PRO A 413 10.50 -6.13 -6.75
N VAL A 414 10.11 -5.35 -5.75
CA VAL A 414 10.94 -4.38 -5.02
C VAL A 414 10.95 -4.81 -3.56
N PRO A 415 11.97 -5.53 -3.11
CA PRO A 415 12.03 -6.02 -1.74
C PRO A 415 12.15 -4.87 -0.74
N MET A 416 11.35 -4.92 0.33
CA MET A 416 11.34 -3.92 1.40
C MET A 416 12.28 -4.33 2.55
N ASN A 417 13.54 -4.63 2.20
CA ASN A 417 14.58 -5.06 3.12
C ASN A 417 15.89 -4.33 2.84
N THR A 418 16.59 -3.85 3.89
CA THR A 418 17.80 -3.03 3.81
C THR A 418 18.96 -3.73 3.09
N ARG A 419 19.05 -5.07 3.15
CA ARG A 419 20.13 -5.85 2.51
C ARG A 419 20.19 -5.70 0.99
N CYS A 420 19.05 -5.45 0.36
CA CYS A 420 18.98 -5.40 -1.11
C CYS A 420 18.22 -4.19 -1.64
N ASN A 421 17.75 -3.28 -0.77
CA ASN A 421 17.06 -2.06 -1.17
C ASN A 421 17.54 -0.89 -0.30
N SER A 422 18.43 -0.09 -0.84
CA SER A 422 18.99 1.08 -0.15
C SER A 422 18.00 2.25 0.04
N ALA A 423 16.77 2.16 -0.49
CA ALA A 423 15.70 3.10 -0.17
C ALA A 423 14.95 2.74 1.14
N VAL A 424 15.19 1.55 1.68
CA VAL A 424 14.65 1.09 2.96
C VAL A 424 15.64 1.43 4.06
N THR A 425 15.19 2.11 5.11
CA THR A 425 16.04 2.56 6.22
C THR A 425 15.94 1.66 7.45
N GLN A 426 14.91 0.82 7.53
CA GLN A 426 14.67 -0.07 8.67
C GLN A 426 14.02 -1.38 8.20
N ASP A 427 14.54 -2.51 8.70
CA ASP A 427 13.95 -3.82 8.45
C ASP A 427 12.74 -4.08 9.35
N HIS A 428 11.75 -4.76 8.78
CA HIS A 428 10.60 -5.28 9.52
C HIS A 428 10.58 -6.80 9.42
N GLU A 429 10.15 -7.48 10.48
CA GLU A 429 10.12 -8.96 10.56
C GLU A 429 9.39 -9.60 9.38
N VAL A 430 8.34 -8.97 8.88
CA VAL A 430 7.56 -9.47 7.73
C VAL A 430 8.38 -9.50 6.44
N HIS A 431 9.43 -8.67 6.30
CA HIS A 431 10.22 -8.50 5.08
C HIS A 431 11.59 -9.22 5.12
N LEU A 432 11.85 -10.07 6.11
CA LEU A 432 13.15 -10.73 6.27
C LEU A 432 13.58 -11.57 5.06
N GLN A 433 12.63 -12.18 4.35
CA GLN A 433 12.89 -13.01 3.15
C GLN A 433 12.55 -12.30 1.83
N ALA A 434 12.34 -11.00 1.85
CA ALA A 434 11.92 -10.23 0.68
C ALA A 434 12.94 -10.29 -0.47
N CYS A 435 14.23 -10.20 -0.15
CA CYS A 435 15.32 -10.25 -1.15
C CYS A 435 15.36 -11.59 -1.87
N GLU A 436 15.32 -12.68 -1.12
CA GLU A 436 15.40 -14.04 -1.64
C GLU A 436 14.17 -14.39 -2.49
N LEU A 437 12.97 -14.04 -2.02
CA LEU A 437 11.72 -14.30 -2.75
C LEU A 437 11.63 -13.49 -4.04
N SER A 438 12.09 -12.23 -4.02
CA SER A 438 12.15 -11.38 -5.22
C SER A 438 13.13 -11.93 -6.26
N THR A 439 14.33 -12.33 -5.81
CA THR A 439 15.35 -12.93 -6.68
C THR A 439 14.87 -14.26 -7.27
N LEU A 440 14.22 -15.10 -6.46
CA LEU A 440 13.67 -16.37 -6.92
C LEU A 440 12.59 -16.18 -7.99
N ALA A 441 11.70 -15.20 -7.83
CA ALA A 441 10.66 -14.93 -8.83
C ALA A 441 11.25 -14.49 -10.18
N VAL A 442 12.28 -13.65 -10.16
CA VAL A 442 13.04 -13.29 -11.38
C VAL A 442 13.74 -14.51 -11.96
N ALA A 443 14.33 -15.37 -11.13
CA ALA A 443 14.98 -16.61 -11.59
C ALA A 443 13.98 -17.57 -12.27
N VAL A 444 12.74 -17.69 -11.78
CA VAL A 444 11.67 -18.45 -12.44
C VAL A 444 11.35 -17.86 -13.81
N TRP A 445 11.15 -16.54 -13.90
CA TRP A 445 10.88 -15.88 -15.17
C TRP A 445 12.02 -16.08 -16.18
N ARG A 446 13.27 -15.96 -15.77
CA ARG A 446 14.44 -16.16 -16.63
C ARG A 446 14.60 -17.62 -17.07
N SER A 447 14.29 -18.56 -16.19
CA SER A 447 14.36 -20.00 -16.50
C SER A 447 13.28 -20.45 -17.49
N ASP A 448 12.04 -19.96 -17.30
CA ASP A 448 10.89 -20.19 -18.18
C ASP A 448 9.84 -19.09 -17.97
N SER A 449 9.83 -18.10 -18.85
CA SER A 449 8.91 -16.96 -18.74
C SER A 449 7.43 -17.38 -18.82
N SER A 450 7.10 -18.53 -19.42
CA SER A 450 5.73 -19.03 -19.48
C SER A 450 5.18 -19.49 -18.13
N GLN A 451 6.06 -19.87 -17.19
CA GLN A 451 5.70 -20.32 -15.84
C GLN A 451 5.62 -19.16 -14.83
N PHE A 452 6.08 -17.98 -15.23
CA PHE A 452 6.13 -16.83 -14.33
C PHE A 452 4.76 -16.45 -13.77
N SER A 453 3.75 -16.31 -14.61
CA SER A 453 2.38 -15.96 -14.17
C SER A 453 1.83 -16.96 -13.15
N THR A 454 2.10 -18.27 -13.35
CA THR A 454 1.69 -19.33 -12.43
C THR A 454 2.40 -19.20 -11.08
N PHE A 455 3.70 -19.01 -11.11
CA PHE A 455 4.51 -18.83 -9.89
C PHE A 455 4.14 -17.55 -9.15
N HIS A 456 4.05 -16.44 -9.86
CA HIS A 456 3.68 -15.12 -9.33
C HIS A 456 2.32 -15.16 -8.60
N ARG A 457 1.30 -15.76 -9.22
CA ARG A 457 -0.02 -15.94 -8.61
C ARG A 457 0.07 -16.79 -7.34
N TRP A 458 0.75 -17.93 -7.42
CA TRP A 458 0.93 -18.83 -6.28
C TRP A 458 1.61 -18.15 -5.08
N MET A 459 2.59 -17.27 -5.32
CA MET A 459 3.26 -16.50 -4.27
C MET A 459 2.29 -15.62 -3.47
N PHE A 460 1.14 -15.25 -4.03
CA PHE A 460 0.13 -14.40 -3.39
C PHE A 460 -1.14 -15.15 -2.94
N GLU A 461 -1.31 -16.44 -3.20
CA GLU A 461 -2.53 -17.20 -2.86
C GLU A 461 -2.76 -17.33 -1.35
N GLY A 462 -1.72 -17.56 -0.56
CA GLY A 462 -1.79 -17.75 0.89
C GLY A 462 -2.21 -16.50 1.67
N LYS A 463 -2.50 -16.65 2.97
CA LYS A 463 -2.70 -15.52 3.88
C LYS A 463 -1.41 -14.71 4.03
N ASP A 464 -0.29 -15.41 4.17
CA ASP A 464 1.04 -14.86 4.33
C ASP A 464 1.93 -15.29 3.16
N ALA A 465 3.08 -14.65 3.00
CA ALA A 465 4.06 -15.06 2.01
C ALA A 465 4.59 -16.47 2.32
N PRO A 466 4.82 -17.32 1.31
CA PRO A 466 5.52 -18.58 1.54
C PRO A 466 6.93 -18.29 2.05
N ASN A 467 7.47 -19.17 2.90
CA ASN A 467 8.90 -19.08 3.21
C ASN A 467 9.74 -19.47 1.99
N TYR A 468 11.00 -19.04 2.00
CA TYR A 468 11.90 -19.22 0.85
C TYR A 468 12.04 -20.70 0.42
N GLN A 469 12.15 -21.63 1.36
CA GLN A 469 12.31 -23.06 1.04
C GLN A 469 11.08 -23.63 0.32
N THR A 470 9.90 -23.27 0.79
CA THR A 470 8.63 -23.64 0.14
C THR A 470 8.51 -23.02 -1.26
N ALA A 471 8.92 -21.76 -1.41
CA ALA A 471 8.91 -21.09 -2.71
C ALA A 471 9.94 -21.70 -3.68
N LEU A 472 11.13 -22.05 -3.19
CA LEU A 472 12.18 -22.73 -3.97
C LEU A 472 11.73 -24.11 -4.46
N ALA A 473 11.07 -24.87 -3.58
CA ALA A 473 10.50 -26.17 -3.96
C ALA A 473 9.45 -26.01 -5.07
N LYS A 474 8.56 -25.00 -4.96
CA LYS A 474 7.55 -24.71 -5.97
C LYS A 474 8.16 -24.23 -7.30
N ALA A 475 9.19 -23.40 -7.25
CA ALA A 475 9.95 -23.01 -8.43
C ALA A 475 10.57 -24.23 -9.13
N GLY A 476 11.20 -25.13 -8.36
CA GLY A 476 11.77 -26.38 -8.89
C GLY A 476 10.73 -27.32 -9.50
N GLU A 477 9.50 -27.35 -8.96
CA GLU A 477 8.37 -28.09 -9.56
C GLU A 477 7.98 -27.53 -10.94
N LEU A 478 7.90 -26.19 -11.06
CA LEU A 478 7.40 -25.53 -12.28
C LEU A 478 8.45 -25.49 -13.39
N VAL A 479 9.70 -25.20 -13.10
CA VAL A 479 10.73 -24.97 -14.14
C VAL A 479 11.90 -25.95 -14.09
N GLY A 480 11.95 -26.84 -13.10
CA GLY A 480 13.02 -27.82 -12.87
C GLY A 480 14.10 -27.31 -11.92
N LYS A 481 14.47 -28.17 -10.93
CA LYS A 481 15.46 -27.82 -9.88
C LYS A 481 16.81 -27.36 -10.46
N GLU A 482 17.36 -28.11 -11.41
CA GLU A 482 18.66 -27.81 -12.00
C GLU A 482 18.70 -26.43 -12.69
N ARG A 483 17.59 -26.04 -13.34
CA ARG A 483 17.48 -24.73 -14.01
C ARG A 483 17.47 -23.59 -12.99
N ILE A 484 16.67 -23.73 -11.93
CA ILE A 484 16.58 -22.74 -10.85
C ILE A 484 17.91 -22.63 -10.12
N GLU A 485 18.56 -23.74 -9.76
CA GLU A 485 19.85 -23.72 -9.11
C GLU A 485 20.93 -23.05 -9.97
N LYS A 486 20.92 -23.32 -11.27
CA LYS A 486 21.83 -22.67 -12.21
C LYS A 486 21.60 -21.17 -12.27
N GLU A 487 20.33 -20.74 -12.37
CA GLU A 487 19.98 -19.32 -12.47
C GLU A 487 20.29 -18.56 -11.16
N LEU A 488 20.06 -19.18 -10.00
CA LEU A 488 20.37 -18.59 -8.70
C LEU A 488 21.87 -18.53 -8.39
N LYS A 489 22.68 -19.45 -8.94
CA LYS A 489 24.14 -19.36 -8.88
C LYS A 489 24.69 -18.23 -9.73
N GLY A 490 23.96 -17.81 -10.76
CA GLY A 490 24.25 -16.63 -11.56
C GLY A 490 23.87 -15.35 -10.81
N LYS A 491 24.54 -14.24 -11.12
CA LYS A 491 24.23 -12.94 -10.52
C LYS A 491 23.09 -12.20 -11.22
N THR A 492 22.62 -12.67 -12.38
CA THR A 492 21.70 -11.94 -13.27
C THR A 492 20.32 -11.74 -12.64
N ALA A 493 19.75 -12.74 -11.96
CA ALA A 493 18.44 -12.57 -11.31
C ALA A 493 18.50 -11.49 -10.20
N ALA A 494 19.58 -11.48 -9.41
CA ALA A 494 19.80 -10.44 -8.40
C ALA A 494 20.02 -9.06 -9.04
N ALA A 495 20.74 -8.96 -10.15
CA ALA A 495 20.95 -7.71 -10.89
C ALA A 495 19.63 -7.12 -11.40
N TYR A 496 18.69 -7.95 -11.86
CA TYR A 496 17.33 -7.50 -12.19
C TYR A 496 16.62 -6.87 -10.98
N VAL A 497 16.70 -7.51 -9.81
CA VAL A 497 16.10 -6.96 -8.57
C VAL A 497 16.74 -5.62 -8.23
N GLN A 498 18.07 -5.46 -8.39
CA GLN A 498 18.73 -4.17 -8.20
C GLN A 498 18.24 -3.11 -9.21
N SER A 499 18.02 -3.48 -10.47
CA SER A 499 17.45 -2.58 -11.48
C SER A 499 16.02 -2.17 -11.11
N HIS A 500 15.20 -3.07 -10.53
CA HIS A 500 13.87 -2.73 -10.00
C HIS A 500 13.97 -1.72 -8.86
N VAL A 501 14.92 -1.89 -7.94
CA VAL A 501 15.15 -0.95 -6.83
C VAL A 501 15.59 0.42 -7.36
N GLN A 502 16.46 0.47 -8.38
CA GLN A 502 16.83 1.73 -9.01
C GLN A 502 15.63 2.43 -9.65
N MET A 503 14.82 1.70 -10.43
CA MET A 503 13.59 2.24 -11.01
C MET A 503 12.63 2.75 -9.92
N TYR A 504 12.49 2.00 -8.82
CA TYR A 504 11.66 2.40 -7.68
C TYR A 504 12.12 3.72 -7.05
N LYS A 505 13.45 3.93 -6.89
CA LYS A 505 13.98 5.22 -6.43
C LYS A 505 13.65 6.36 -7.39
N LEU A 506 13.76 6.13 -8.69
CA LEU A 506 13.51 7.13 -9.73
C LEU A 506 12.03 7.51 -9.90
N VAL A 507 11.10 6.66 -9.50
CA VAL A 507 9.67 6.98 -9.48
C VAL A 507 9.19 7.40 -8.09
N ASN A 508 10.08 7.98 -7.30
CA ASN A 508 9.82 8.42 -5.93
C ASN A 508 9.47 7.26 -5.00
N ALA A 509 10.49 6.60 -4.45
CA ALA A 509 10.37 5.52 -3.46
C ALA A 509 9.28 5.84 -2.41
N GLY A 510 8.92 4.96 -1.54
CA GLY A 510 7.87 5.17 -0.54
C GLY A 510 7.05 3.89 -0.33
N ALA A 511 5.73 3.99 -0.30
CA ALA A 511 4.89 2.82 -0.09
C ALA A 511 4.79 1.91 -1.33
N VAL A 512 4.79 0.60 -1.11
CA VAL A 512 4.37 -0.40 -2.09
C VAL A 512 3.03 -0.99 -1.63
N PRO A 513 2.14 -1.43 -2.55
CA PRO A 513 2.32 -1.53 -4.00
C PRO A 513 2.22 -0.19 -4.73
N LYS A 514 2.88 -0.10 -5.91
CA LYS A 514 2.72 1.01 -6.86
C LYS A 514 2.25 0.46 -8.20
N LEU A 515 1.14 1.00 -8.70
CA LEU A 515 0.67 0.75 -10.06
C LEU A 515 1.04 1.98 -10.89
N LEU A 516 1.91 1.81 -11.89
CA LEU A 516 2.53 2.89 -12.64
C LEU A 516 2.02 2.91 -14.08
N PHE A 517 1.42 4.02 -14.46
CA PHE A 517 0.90 4.32 -15.79
C PHE A 517 1.71 5.45 -16.43
N PRO A 518 1.53 5.75 -17.72
CA PRO A 518 2.27 6.81 -18.41
C PRO A 518 2.24 8.16 -17.68
N SER A 519 1.06 8.60 -17.20
CA SER A 519 0.83 9.92 -16.61
C SER A 519 0.46 9.90 -15.13
N ARG A 520 0.42 8.73 -14.49
CA ARG A 520 0.05 8.63 -13.07
C ARG A 520 0.61 7.40 -12.38
N ALA A 521 0.71 7.50 -11.06
CA ALA A 521 0.97 6.38 -10.16
C ALA A 521 -0.18 6.23 -9.16
N ILE A 522 -0.54 5.00 -8.86
CA ILE A 522 -1.43 4.65 -7.75
C ILE A 522 -0.55 3.96 -6.72
N GLU A 523 -0.42 4.55 -5.54
CA GLU A 523 0.40 4.04 -4.44
C GLU A 523 -0.47 3.60 -3.27
N GLY A 524 -0.24 2.42 -2.74
CA GLY A 524 -0.97 1.86 -1.62
C GLY A 524 -1.92 0.73 -1.98
N GLU A 525 -2.68 0.25 -0.99
CA GLU A 525 -3.57 -0.91 -1.12
C GLU A 525 -4.80 -0.60 -1.98
N PHE A 526 -4.97 -1.37 -3.05
CA PHE A 526 -6.09 -1.24 -3.98
C PHE A 526 -7.01 -2.47 -3.87
N THR A 527 -8.27 -2.27 -3.48
CA THR A 527 -9.25 -3.35 -3.25
C THR A 527 -10.47 -3.28 -4.16
N ALA A 528 -10.78 -2.10 -4.72
CA ALA A 528 -12.01 -1.87 -5.49
C ALA A 528 -11.83 -2.27 -6.96
N LEU A 529 -12.27 -3.48 -7.33
CA LEU A 529 -12.10 -4.03 -8.68
C LEU A 529 -12.65 -3.11 -9.78
N GLU A 530 -13.84 -2.56 -9.64
CA GLU A 530 -14.45 -1.73 -10.70
C GLU A 530 -13.66 -0.43 -10.91
N SER A 531 -13.21 0.21 -9.83
CA SER A 531 -12.34 1.38 -9.93
C SER A 531 -10.98 1.04 -10.54
N LEU A 532 -10.41 -0.14 -10.23
CA LEU A 532 -9.16 -0.62 -10.85
C LEU A 532 -9.33 -0.83 -12.35
N LEU A 533 -10.41 -1.46 -12.76
CA LEU A 533 -10.72 -1.67 -14.18
C LEU A 533 -10.88 -0.35 -14.95
N GLU A 534 -11.49 0.65 -14.31
CA GLU A 534 -11.59 1.99 -14.87
C GLU A 534 -10.21 2.63 -15.06
N GLN A 535 -9.34 2.60 -14.04
CA GLN A 535 -7.98 3.13 -14.14
C GLN A 535 -7.17 2.40 -15.23
N ILE A 536 -7.26 1.08 -15.33
CA ILE A 536 -6.58 0.29 -16.36
C ILE A 536 -7.06 0.72 -17.75
N LYS A 537 -8.36 0.81 -17.97
CA LYS A 537 -8.93 1.17 -19.29
C LYS A 537 -8.59 2.59 -19.72
N LEU A 538 -8.51 3.53 -18.77
CA LEU A 538 -8.21 4.93 -19.05
C LEU A 538 -6.72 5.19 -19.29
N TYR A 539 -5.82 4.48 -18.60
CA TYR A 539 -4.41 4.85 -18.52
C TYR A 539 -3.42 3.77 -18.96
N ALA A 540 -3.82 2.51 -19.10
CA ALA A 540 -2.93 1.42 -19.50
C ALA A 540 -2.97 1.11 -21.01
N ALA A 541 -3.82 1.75 -21.79
CA ALA A 541 -3.82 1.64 -23.24
C ALA A 541 -2.59 2.38 -23.81
N GLN A 542 -1.63 1.64 -24.39
CA GLN A 542 -0.36 2.16 -24.91
C GLN A 542 -0.13 1.71 -26.36
#